data_484e78340e1f53198cb0c32c0abd507e
#
_entry.id   484e78340e1f53198cb0c32c0abd507e
#
_cell.length_a   1.000
_cell.length_b   1.000
_cell.length_c   1.000
_cell.angle_alpha   90.00
_cell.angle_beta   90.00
_cell.angle_gamma   90.00
#
_symmetry.space_group_name_H-M   'P 1'
#
loop_
_entity.id
_entity.type
_entity.pdbx_description
1 polymer ?
#
loop_
_entity_poly.entity_id
_entity_poly.type
_entity_poly.pdbx_seq_one_letter_code
_entity_poly.pdbx_strand_id
1 'polypeptide(L)'
;LNNIFFGKDYPYFATKNIALGGATGLTLTFGTEKYSQTLGSTFTNSEYHIYLSNDGTKWVELTDYTFAGTADGRWNVATANFTVPAGTENLSICMQVDAASSYRLDDFKLVASEGGATVDFSAAVEKDFNAGATGGGNEGGETPTPPAGDGSVVTIAEFLANGGSAIEGVVISNMDLNNLTSKKGMYIQDETAGLQFYLAANHTFAFGDKVRVDVSGVTVGQYNGAVQ
;
A
#
# COMPACT_ATOMS: atom_id res chain seq x y z
N LEU A 1 -12.53 -8.13 10.87
CA LEU A 1 -12.40 -6.82 10.23
C LEU A 1 -10.91 -6.51 10.12
N ASN A 2 -10.40 -6.43 8.91
CA ASN A 2 -9.00 -6.14 8.63
C ASN A 2 -8.90 -4.65 8.30
N ASN A 3 -8.20 -3.88 9.12
CA ASN A 3 -7.86 -2.50 8.86
C ASN A 3 -6.34 -2.33 8.77
N ILE A 4 -5.90 -1.24 8.19
CA ILE A 4 -4.49 -0.85 8.16
C ILE A 4 -4.21 -0.07 9.45
N PHE A 5 -3.17 -0.47 10.16
CA PHE A 5 -2.73 0.19 11.38
C PHE A 5 -1.45 0.98 11.12
N PHE A 6 -1.52 2.29 11.31
CA PHE A 6 -0.37 3.17 11.30
C PHE A 6 0.24 3.23 12.70
N GLY A 7 1.41 2.65 12.85
CA GLY A 7 2.20 2.76 14.08
C GLY A 7 3.42 3.65 13.88
N LYS A 8 4.19 3.82 14.94
CA LYS A 8 5.39 4.69 14.92
C LYS A 8 6.45 4.26 13.89
N ASP A 9 6.51 2.97 13.57
CA ASP A 9 7.53 2.41 12.68
C ASP A 9 7.07 2.31 11.21
N TYR A 10 5.74 2.42 10.99
CA TYR A 10 5.12 2.33 9.66
C TYR A 10 4.01 3.37 9.53
N PRO A 11 4.38 4.65 9.43
CA PRO A 11 3.42 5.74 9.58
C PRO A 11 2.68 6.08 8.28
N TYR A 12 2.79 5.28 7.22
CA TYR A 12 2.11 5.59 5.97
C TYR A 12 1.57 4.36 5.24
N PHE A 13 0.58 4.62 4.39
CA PHE A 13 0.03 3.70 3.39
C PHE A 13 0.00 4.41 2.05
N ALA A 14 0.48 3.75 1.00
CA ALA A 14 0.44 4.32 -0.34
C ALA A 14 -0.18 3.33 -1.34
N THR A 15 -1.05 3.85 -2.20
CA THR A 15 -1.50 3.17 -3.41
C THR A 15 -1.01 3.96 -4.61
N LYS A 16 -0.42 3.28 -5.59
CA LYS A 16 0.26 3.92 -6.72
C LYS A 16 -0.41 3.55 -8.04
N ASN A 17 -0.31 4.47 -8.98
CA ASN A 17 -0.73 4.26 -10.37
C ASN A 17 -2.20 3.84 -10.53
N ILE A 18 -3.10 4.44 -9.78
CA ILE A 18 -4.54 4.25 -9.96
C ILE A 18 -4.92 4.85 -11.31
N ALA A 19 -5.33 4.01 -12.26
CA ALA A 19 -5.78 4.46 -13.58
C ALA A 19 -7.09 5.21 -13.45
N LEU A 20 -7.14 6.46 -13.93
CA LEU A 20 -8.32 7.32 -13.81
C LEU A 20 -9.35 7.15 -14.92
N GLY A 21 -8.97 6.51 -16.04
CA GLY A 21 -9.88 6.25 -17.16
C GLY A 21 -10.46 7.54 -17.79
N GLY A 22 -9.76 8.67 -17.67
CA GLY A 22 -10.21 9.97 -18.14
C GLY A 22 -11.04 10.77 -17.13
N ALA A 23 -11.34 10.22 -15.94
CA ALA A 23 -12.01 10.97 -14.89
C ALA A 23 -11.08 12.05 -14.33
N THR A 24 -11.59 13.28 -14.22
CA THR A 24 -10.86 14.40 -13.60
C THR A 24 -11.43 14.77 -12.25
N GLY A 25 -12.75 14.76 -12.07
CA GLY A 25 -13.39 14.98 -10.78
C GLY A 25 -13.43 13.69 -9.95
N LEU A 26 -12.99 13.76 -8.70
CA LEU A 26 -12.80 12.60 -7.84
C LEU A 26 -13.33 12.86 -6.43
N THR A 27 -13.83 11.80 -5.81
CA THR A 27 -14.14 11.76 -4.38
C THR A 27 -13.37 10.61 -3.73
N LEU A 28 -12.57 10.95 -2.73
CA LEU A 28 -11.89 10.00 -1.86
C LEU A 28 -12.67 9.91 -0.55
N THR A 29 -13.03 8.69 -0.14
CA THR A 29 -13.60 8.43 1.17
C THR A 29 -12.81 7.35 1.89
N PHE A 30 -12.69 7.46 3.21
CA PHE A 30 -12.09 6.43 4.04
C PHE A 30 -12.56 6.53 5.48
N GLY A 31 -12.57 5.39 6.17
CA GLY A 31 -12.74 5.34 7.61
C GLY A 31 -11.39 5.51 8.32
N THR A 32 -11.35 6.30 9.38
CA THR A 32 -10.16 6.43 10.21
C THR A 32 -10.51 6.51 11.69
N GLU A 33 -9.64 5.97 12.54
CA GLU A 33 -9.74 5.99 13.98
C GLU A 33 -8.38 6.39 14.56
N LYS A 34 -8.34 7.39 15.44
CA LYS A 34 -7.15 7.59 16.27
C LYS A 34 -7.11 6.49 17.33
N TYR A 35 -6.14 5.58 17.20
CA TYR A 35 -6.03 4.47 18.14
C TYR A 35 -5.63 4.96 19.52
N SER A 36 -6.49 4.69 20.49
CA SER A 36 -6.23 4.90 21.90
C SER A 36 -6.93 3.79 22.69
N GLN A 37 -6.39 3.44 23.83
CA GLN A 37 -7.06 2.53 24.77
C GLN A 37 -8.30 3.19 25.41
N THR A 38 -8.39 4.51 25.32
CA THR A 38 -9.54 5.27 25.83
C THR A 38 -10.48 5.61 24.67
N LEU A 39 -11.74 5.26 24.81
CA LEU A 39 -12.79 5.67 23.87
C LEU A 39 -12.84 7.20 23.75
N GLY A 40 -13.08 7.70 22.53
CA GLY A 40 -13.25 9.13 22.29
C GLY A 40 -11.97 9.90 22.01
N SER A 41 -10.86 9.23 21.66
CA SER A 41 -9.69 9.93 21.12
C SER A 41 -10.07 10.64 19.84
N THR A 42 -9.89 11.94 19.81
CA THR A 42 -10.31 12.79 18.71
C THR A 42 -9.34 12.66 17.55
N PHE A 43 -9.87 12.45 16.35
CA PHE A 43 -9.11 12.61 15.12
C PHE A 43 -8.52 14.02 15.05
N THR A 44 -7.28 14.12 14.66
CA THR A 44 -6.57 15.38 14.53
C THR A 44 -5.97 15.48 13.14
N ASN A 45 -6.54 16.33 12.29
CA ASN A 45 -6.11 16.47 10.90
C ASN A 45 -4.67 17.02 10.75
N SER A 46 -4.14 17.69 11.75
CA SER A 46 -2.72 18.11 11.77
C SER A 46 -1.74 16.93 11.97
N GLU A 47 -2.22 15.75 12.35
CA GLU A 47 -1.42 14.54 12.51
C GLU A 47 -1.64 13.54 11.37
N TYR A 48 -2.64 13.79 10.50
CA TYR A 48 -3.02 12.89 9.43
C TYR A 48 -2.95 13.61 8.09
N HIS A 49 -2.09 13.14 7.22
CA HIS A 49 -1.75 13.79 5.96
C HIS A 49 -2.16 12.92 4.76
N ILE A 50 -2.69 13.56 3.75
CA ILE A 50 -3.06 12.93 2.47
C ILE A 50 -2.22 13.58 1.38
N TYR A 51 -1.43 12.81 0.68
CA TYR A 51 -0.60 13.28 -0.42
C TYR A 51 -1.05 12.67 -1.74
N LEU A 52 -1.06 13.48 -2.78
CA LEU A 52 -1.42 13.10 -4.14
C LEU A 52 -0.21 13.26 -5.05
N SER A 53 -0.07 12.36 -6.02
CA SER A 53 0.98 12.43 -7.04
C SER A 53 0.46 11.92 -8.38
N ASN A 54 0.84 12.60 -9.46
CA ASN A 54 0.56 12.17 -10.84
C ASN A 54 1.77 11.51 -11.51
N ASP A 55 2.95 11.50 -10.86
CA ASP A 55 4.18 10.89 -11.36
C ASP A 55 4.78 9.82 -10.43
N GLY A 56 4.20 9.65 -9.22
CA GLY A 56 4.63 8.69 -8.22
C GLY A 56 5.89 9.08 -7.44
N THR A 57 6.50 10.24 -7.74
CA THR A 57 7.75 10.71 -7.13
C THR A 57 7.60 12.04 -6.40
N LYS A 58 6.85 12.98 -6.98
CA LYS A 58 6.56 14.29 -6.40
C LYS A 58 5.14 14.32 -5.89
N TRP A 59 4.96 14.88 -4.71
CA TRP A 59 3.71 14.82 -3.97
C TRP A 59 3.26 16.19 -3.53
N VAL A 60 1.96 16.42 -3.60
CA VAL A 60 1.29 17.61 -3.06
C VAL A 60 0.30 17.16 -1.98
N GLU A 61 0.23 17.92 -0.89
CA GLU A 61 -0.68 17.62 0.20
C GLU A 61 -2.10 18.07 -0.15
N LEU A 62 -3.06 17.17 0.06
CA LEU A 62 -4.49 17.46 -0.01
C LEU A 62 -4.97 17.84 1.37
N THR A 63 -5.20 19.14 1.60
CA THR A 63 -5.61 19.67 2.91
C THR A 63 -7.11 19.91 3.03
N ASP A 64 -7.82 19.99 1.89
CA ASP A 64 -9.27 20.22 1.86
C ASP A 64 -10.01 18.88 1.92
N TYR A 65 -10.26 18.42 3.12
CA TYR A 65 -11.14 17.28 3.38
C TYR A 65 -11.93 17.48 4.69
N THR A 66 -13.09 16.87 4.73
CA THR A 66 -13.97 16.89 5.91
C THR A 66 -13.99 15.51 6.55
N PHE A 67 -14.29 15.46 7.84
CA PHE A 67 -14.55 14.21 8.52
C PHE A 67 -15.73 14.35 9.48
N ALA A 68 -16.46 13.23 9.64
CA ALA A 68 -17.60 13.13 10.55
C ALA A 68 -17.44 11.87 11.39
N GLY A 69 -17.71 12.00 12.69
CA GLY A 69 -17.68 10.88 13.62
C GLY A 69 -18.78 9.87 13.33
N THR A 70 -18.52 8.60 13.64
CA THR A 70 -19.52 7.53 13.62
C THR A 70 -20.32 7.50 14.92
N ALA A 71 -21.43 6.76 14.92
CA ALA A 71 -22.32 6.68 16.08
C ALA A 71 -21.67 6.05 17.33
N ASP A 72 -20.62 5.23 17.14
CA ASP A 72 -19.86 4.63 18.24
C ASP A 72 -18.78 5.56 18.81
N GLY A 73 -18.56 6.72 18.19
CA GLY A 73 -17.63 7.74 18.66
C GLY A 73 -16.15 7.40 18.50
N ARG A 74 -15.81 6.31 17.85
CA ARG A 74 -14.41 5.87 17.62
C ARG A 74 -13.92 6.18 16.23
N TRP A 75 -14.71 5.84 15.23
CA TRP A 75 -14.39 6.02 13.84
C TRP A 75 -14.88 7.37 13.32
N ASN A 76 -14.15 7.87 12.37
CA ASN A 76 -14.54 9.02 11.57
C ASN A 76 -14.55 8.60 10.11
N VAL A 77 -15.50 9.15 9.35
CA VAL A 77 -15.50 9.02 7.89
C VAL A 77 -14.94 10.31 7.32
N ALA A 78 -13.84 10.22 6.63
CA ALA A 78 -13.25 11.34 5.92
C ALA A 78 -13.73 11.35 4.46
N THR A 79 -13.94 12.56 3.93
CA THR A 79 -14.34 12.77 2.53
C THR A 79 -13.57 13.96 1.97
N ALA A 80 -12.89 13.71 0.85
CA ALA A 80 -12.20 14.73 0.07
C ALA A 80 -12.75 14.74 -1.37
N ASN A 81 -13.19 15.90 -1.83
CA ASN A 81 -13.60 16.14 -3.21
C ASN A 81 -12.55 17.02 -3.89
N PHE A 82 -11.98 16.54 -4.97
CA PHE A 82 -10.95 17.27 -5.69
C PHE A 82 -11.00 16.99 -7.19
N THR A 83 -10.34 17.84 -7.95
CA THR A 83 -10.21 17.69 -9.41
C THR A 83 -8.72 17.58 -9.74
N VAL A 84 -8.36 16.66 -10.62
CA VAL A 84 -7.01 16.59 -11.18
C VAL A 84 -6.97 17.29 -12.54
N PRO A 85 -5.82 17.86 -12.96
CA PRO A 85 -5.68 18.47 -14.28
C PRO A 85 -6.06 17.51 -15.40
N ALA A 86 -6.65 18.05 -16.45
CA ALA A 86 -6.97 17.28 -17.66
C ALA A 86 -5.70 16.62 -18.23
N GLY A 87 -5.81 15.35 -18.63
CA GLY A 87 -4.67 14.57 -19.11
C GLY A 87 -3.90 13.83 -18.02
N THR A 88 -4.31 13.93 -16.76
CA THR A 88 -3.79 13.06 -15.69
C THR A 88 -4.32 11.63 -15.91
N GLU A 89 -3.45 10.72 -16.32
CA GLU A 89 -3.82 9.32 -16.60
C GLU A 89 -3.87 8.48 -15.34
N ASN A 90 -2.91 8.70 -14.42
CA ASN A 90 -2.75 7.93 -13.21
C ASN A 90 -2.64 8.84 -11.99
N LEU A 91 -3.13 8.36 -10.86
CA LEU A 91 -3.03 9.01 -9.56
C LEU A 91 -2.42 8.05 -8.55
N SER A 92 -1.49 8.55 -7.77
CA SER A 92 -0.97 7.87 -6.57
C SER A 92 -1.43 8.64 -5.34
N ILE A 93 -1.84 7.92 -4.30
CA ILE A 93 -2.32 8.49 -3.04
C ILE A 93 -1.49 7.89 -1.91
N CYS A 94 -0.91 8.74 -1.08
CA CYS A 94 -0.25 8.35 0.15
C CYS A 94 -0.93 8.97 1.35
N MET A 95 -1.27 8.13 2.32
CA MET A 95 -1.77 8.55 3.62
C MET A 95 -0.66 8.35 4.64
N GLN A 96 -0.30 9.40 5.35
CA GLN A 96 0.76 9.40 6.34
C GLN A 96 0.22 9.96 7.67
N VAL A 97 0.68 9.38 8.77
CA VAL A 97 0.46 9.92 10.12
C VAL A 97 1.79 10.32 10.73
N ASP A 98 1.75 11.27 11.66
CA ASP A 98 2.94 11.60 12.43
C ASP A 98 3.44 10.39 13.21
N ALA A 99 4.75 10.19 13.23
CA ALA A 99 5.37 9.00 13.82
C ALA A 99 5.02 8.78 15.32
N ALA A 100 4.62 9.84 16.03
CA ALA A 100 4.19 9.76 17.42
C ALA A 100 2.71 9.34 17.59
N SER A 101 1.94 9.33 16.49
CA SER A 101 0.50 9.08 16.48
C SER A 101 0.20 7.69 15.93
N SER A 102 -0.87 7.08 16.42
CA SER A 102 -1.34 5.78 15.93
C SER A 102 -2.76 5.93 15.40
N TYR A 103 -2.95 5.55 14.14
CA TYR A 103 -4.23 5.60 13.45
C TYR A 103 -4.57 4.25 12.81
N ARG A 104 -5.84 4.08 12.49
CA ARG A 104 -6.32 2.99 11.64
C ARG A 104 -6.97 3.57 10.40
N LEU A 105 -6.85 2.84 9.30
CA LEU A 105 -7.49 3.14 8.02
C LEU A 105 -8.36 1.95 7.62
N ASP A 106 -9.57 2.23 7.21
CA ASP A 106 -10.51 1.25 6.66
C ASP A 106 -11.35 1.89 5.54
N ASP A 107 -12.09 1.07 4.79
CA ASP A 107 -13.06 1.50 3.77
C ASP A 107 -12.50 2.54 2.76
N PHE A 108 -11.21 2.43 2.41
CA PHE A 108 -10.59 3.31 1.42
C PHE A 108 -11.26 3.15 0.05
N LYS A 109 -11.77 4.26 -0.48
CA LYS A 109 -12.50 4.28 -1.73
C LYS A 109 -12.24 5.56 -2.50
N LEU A 110 -11.88 5.42 -3.79
CA LEU A 110 -11.78 6.51 -4.75
C LEU A 110 -12.80 6.30 -5.87
N VAL A 111 -13.59 7.30 -6.17
CA VAL A 111 -14.61 7.25 -7.23
C VAL A 111 -14.59 8.51 -8.07
N ALA A 112 -14.96 8.37 -9.35
CA ALA A 112 -15.26 9.52 -10.21
C ALA A 112 -16.49 10.28 -9.69
N SER A 113 -16.43 11.60 -9.70
CA SER A 113 -17.46 12.51 -9.20
C SER A 113 -17.43 13.86 -9.91
N GLU A 114 -18.22 14.80 -9.44
CA GLU A 114 -18.14 16.22 -9.86
C GLU A 114 -16.78 16.86 -9.48
N GLY A 115 -16.08 16.27 -8.51
CA GLY A 115 -14.79 16.78 -8.02
C GLY A 115 -14.93 17.96 -7.06
N GLY A 116 -13.87 18.74 -6.96
CA GLY A 116 -13.74 19.91 -6.10
C GLY A 116 -12.65 20.84 -6.62
N ALA A 117 -11.91 21.49 -5.72
CA ALA A 117 -10.77 22.31 -6.10
C ALA A 117 -9.75 21.52 -6.92
N THR A 118 -9.16 22.16 -7.92
CA THR A 118 -8.14 21.50 -8.76
C THR A 118 -6.83 21.39 -8.02
N VAL A 119 -6.26 20.20 -8.00
CA VAL A 119 -4.95 19.90 -7.41
C VAL A 119 -3.86 20.53 -8.28
N ASP A 120 -2.99 21.32 -7.65
CA ASP A 120 -1.84 21.94 -8.32
C ASP A 120 -0.60 21.04 -8.21
N PHE A 121 -0.40 20.16 -9.17
CA PHE A 121 0.80 19.32 -9.21
C PHE A 121 2.08 20.09 -9.55
N SER A 122 2.01 21.36 -9.96
CA SER A 122 3.21 22.18 -10.15
C SER A 122 3.90 22.53 -8.81
N ALA A 123 3.12 22.50 -7.72
CA ALA A 123 3.61 22.68 -6.35
C ALA A 123 4.12 21.37 -5.69
N ALA A 124 4.06 20.24 -6.40
CA ALA A 124 4.48 18.95 -5.87
C ALA A 124 5.99 18.91 -5.64
N VAL A 125 6.40 18.33 -4.51
CA VAL A 125 7.80 18.19 -4.09
C VAL A 125 8.14 16.71 -3.86
N GLU A 126 9.40 16.36 -4.00
CA GLU A 126 9.86 15.02 -3.62
C GLU A 126 9.63 14.81 -2.12
N LYS A 127 9.10 13.64 -1.77
CA LYS A 127 8.89 13.23 -0.38
C LYS A 127 9.41 11.82 -0.16
N ASP A 128 10.20 11.70 0.90
CA ASP A 128 10.56 10.42 1.47
C ASP A 128 9.64 10.14 2.67
N PHE A 129 8.67 9.24 2.47
CA PHE A 129 7.73 8.86 3.52
C PHE A 129 8.36 7.95 4.59
N ASN A 130 9.58 7.45 4.37
CA ASN A 130 10.34 6.67 5.34
C ASN A 130 11.24 7.55 6.22
N ALA A 131 11.37 8.83 5.90
CA ALA A 131 12.20 9.75 6.69
C ALA A 131 11.67 9.82 8.13
N GLY A 132 12.47 9.34 9.08
CA GLY A 132 12.12 9.29 10.50
C GLY A 132 11.50 7.96 10.98
N ALA A 133 11.24 7.00 10.11
CA ALA A 133 10.90 5.64 10.51
C ALA A 133 12.14 4.96 11.13
N THR A 134 12.07 4.59 12.40
CA THR A 134 13.18 3.91 13.11
C THR A 134 13.18 2.40 12.90
N GLY A 135 12.43 1.90 11.93
CA GLY A 135 12.33 0.48 11.58
C GLY A 135 12.50 0.28 10.09
N GLY A 136 13.61 -0.28 9.69
CA GLY A 136 13.91 -1.04 8.48
C GLY A 136 13.12 -0.78 7.20
N GLY A 137 12.82 0.47 6.86
CA GLY A 137 12.50 0.83 5.51
C GLY A 137 13.79 0.76 4.71
N ASN A 138 13.86 -0.18 3.79
CA ASN A 138 15.00 -0.30 2.89
C ASN A 138 15.08 0.99 2.10
N GLU A 139 16.01 1.88 2.50
CA GLU A 139 16.44 2.95 1.64
C GLU A 139 16.78 2.33 0.28
N GLY A 140 16.36 2.96 -0.82
CA GLY A 140 16.66 2.49 -2.17
C GLY A 140 18.15 2.28 -2.42
N GLY A 141 18.69 1.26 -1.78
CA GLY A 141 19.88 0.58 -2.19
C GLY A 141 19.53 -0.09 -3.52
N GLU A 142 20.42 -0.02 -4.48
CA GLU A 142 20.32 -0.75 -5.73
C GLU A 142 19.76 -2.13 -5.46
N THR A 143 18.57 -2.39 -6.03
CA THR A 143 17.94 -3.71 -5.95
C THR A 143 19.02 -4.71 -6.29
N PRO A 144 19.39 -5.66 -5.41
CA PRO A 144 20.32 -6.70 -5.82
C PRO A 144 19.70 -7.33 -7.05
N THR A 145 20.40 -7.23 -8.18
CA THR A 145 19.99 -7.92 -9.40
C THR A 145 19.88 -9.38 -9.02
N PRO A 146 18.69 -9.99 -9.10
CA PRO A 146 18.56 -11.40 -8.78
C PRO A 146 19.58 -12.16 -9.65
N PRO A 147 20.25 -13.19 -9.12
CA PRO A 147 21.17 -13.97 -9.92
C PRO A 147 20.43 -14.41 -11.19
N ALA A 148 21.05 -14.18 -12.35
CA ALA A 148 20.50 -14.55 -13.64
C ALA A 148 20.29 -16.07 -13.67
N GLY A 149 19.10 -16.50 -13.32
CA GLY A 149 18.65 -17.84 -13.63
C GLY A 149 18.35 -17.90 -15.13
N ASP A 150 18.73 -18.95 -15.78
CA ASP A 150 18.51 -19.23 -17.21
C ASP A 150 17.04 -19.58 -17.56
N GLY A 151 16.14 -19.54 -16.57
CA GLY A 151 14.70 -19.78 -16.75
C GLY A 151 13.95 -18.54 -17.20
N SER A 152 13.02 -18.70 -18.13
CA SER A 152 12.09 -17.62 -18.50
C SER A 152 11.22 -17.24 -17.30
N VAL A 153 11.17 -15.94 -17.01
CA VAL A 153 10.26 -15.38 -16.00
C VAL A 153 8.88 -15.25 -16.62
N VAL A 154 7.87 -15.74 -15.93
CA VAL A 154 6.46 -15.56 -16.26
C VAL A 154 5.76 -14.75 -15.18
N THR A 155 4.62 -14.18 -15.47
CA THR A 155 3.80 -13.50 -14.46
C THR A 155 3.22 -14.49 -13.45
N ILE A 156 2.85 -14.03 -12.27
CA ILE A 156 2.24 -14.89 -11.24
C ILE A 156 0.93 -15.49 -11.76
N ALA A 157 0.09 -14.71 -12.45
CA ALA A 157 -1.15 -15.23 -13.03
C ALA A 157 -0.89 -16.30 -14.09
N GLU A 158 0.13 -16.11 -14.94
CA GLU A 158 0.51 -17.10 -15.95
C GLU A 158 1.07 -18.38 -15.32
N PHE A 159 1.90 -18.26 -14.28
CA PHE A 159 2.38 -19.40 -13.51
C PHE A 159 1.22 -20.21 -12.90
N LEU A 160 0.25 -19.52 -12.30
CA LEU A 160 -0.93 -20.17 -11.69
C LEU A 160 -1.80 -20.91 -12.72
N ALA A 161 -1.84 -20.43 -13.97
CA ALA A 161 -2.62 -21.04 -15.04
C ALA A 161 -1.88 -22.16 -15.78
N ASN A 162 -0.59 -21.99 -16.03
CA ASN A 162 0.16 -22.80 -16.99
C ASN A 162 1.46 -23.39 -16.42
N GLY A 163 1.86 -23.00 -15.21
CA GLY A 163 3.19 -23.29 -14.67
C GLY A 163 4.26 -22.36 -15.27
N GLY A 164 5.50 -22.56 -14.86
CA GLY A 164 6.64 -21.77 -15.32
C GLY A 164 7.93 -22.17 -14.64
N SER A 165 9.05 -21.55 -15.05
CA SER A 165 10.36 -21.83 -14.46
C SER A 165 10.71 -20.84 -13.36
N ALA A 166 10.34 -19.58 -13.50
CA ALA A 166 10.58 -18.53 -12.51
C ALA A 166 9.48 -17.47 -12.53
N ILE A 167 9.23 -16.87 -11.38
CA ILE A 167 8.36 -15.70 -11.22
C ILE A 167 9.10 -14.62 -10.48
N GLU A 168 8.70 -13.37 -10.70
CA GLU A 168 9.19 -12.21 -9.95
C GLU A 168 8.01 -11.50 -9.29
N GLY A 169 8.25 -10.92 -8.12
CA GLY A 169 7.22 -10.17 -7.40
C GLY A 169 7.81 -9.39 -6.25
N VAL A 170 6.97 -8.57 -5.65
CA VAL A 170 7.31 -7.79 -4.45
C VAL A 170 6.77 -8.51 -3.22
N VAL A 171 7.58 -8.63 -2.19
CA VAL A 171 7.16 -9.20 -0.89
C VAL A 171 6.16 -8.25 -0.23
N ILE A 172 4.95 -8.77 0.02
CA ILE A 172 3.84 -8.01 0.62
C ILE A 172 3.48 -8.51 2.03
N SER A 173 4.35 -9.32 2.63
CA SER A 173 4.15 -9.87 3.96
C SER A 173 5.35 -9.61 4.86
N ASN A 174 5.08 -9.46 6.16
CA ASN A 174 6.11 -9.26 7.17
C ASN A 174 5.59 -9.77 8.53
N MET A 175 6.46 -10.49 9.27
CA MET A 175 6.14 -10.92 10.64
C MET A 175 5.89 -9.74 11.58
N ASP A 176 6.63 -8.66 11.39
CA ASP A 176 6.52 -7.47 12.24
C ASP A 176 5.20 -6.72 12.04
N LEU A 177 4.57 -6.89 10.87
CA LEU A 177 3.23 -6.38 10.56
C LEU A 177 2.10 -7.30 11.03
N ASN A 178 2.43 -8.42 11.69
CA ASN A 178 1.47 -9.43 12.15
C ASN A 178 0.56 -10.00 11.06
N ASN A 179 0.97 -9.95 9.80
CA ASN A 179 0.24 -10.57 8.70
C ASN A 179 0.76 -11.96 8.31
N LEU A 180 1.70 -12.48 9.10
CA LEU A 180 2.21 -13.85 9.04
C LEU A 180 2.23 -14.47 10.44
N THR A 181 2.03 -15.77 10.49
CA THR A 181 2.16 -16.58 11.71
C THR A 181 3.46 -17.37 11.79
N SER A 182 4.26 -17.33 10.74
CA SER A 182 5.52 -18.08 10.62
C SER A 182 6.52 -17.33 9.76
N LYS A 183 7.79 -17.30 10.18
CA LYS A 183 8.92 -16.79 9.37
C LYS A 183 9.22 -17.64 8.12
N LYS A 184 8.54 -18.75 7.94
CA LYS A 184 8.59 -19.55 6.71
C LYS A 184 7.56 -19.12 5.68
N GLY A 185 6.52 -18.38 6.09
CA GLY A 185 5.50 -17.86 5.20
C GLY A 185 6.00 -16.61 4.47
N MET A 186 5.68 -16.47 3.20
CA MET A 186 5.93 -15.29 2.40
C MET A 186 4.82 -15.11 1.39
N TYR A 187 4.32 -13.89 1.25
CA TYR A 187 3.42 -13.51 0.18
C TYR A 187 4.17 -12.57 -0.76
N ILE A 188 4.11 -12.85 -2.05
CA ILE A 188 4.59 -11.96 -3.09
C ILE A 188 3.47 -11.58 -4.03
N GLN A 189 3.61 -10.45 -4.69
CA GLN A 189 2.66 -9.94 -5.66
C GLN A 189 3.40 -9.32 -6.84
N ASP A 190 2.87 -9.53 -8.04
CA ASP A 190 3.16 -8.72 -9.23
C ASP A 190 1.90 -7.94 -9.66
N GLU A 191 1.92 -7.33 -10.82
CA GLU A 191 0.78 -6.59 -11.37
C GLU A 191 -0.41 -7.48 -11.76
N THR A 192 -0.24 -8.80 -11.81
CA THR A 192 -1.24 -9.74 -12.31
C THR A 192 -1.90 -10.56 -11.21
N ALA A 193 -1.16 -10.95 -10.16
CA ALA A 193 -1.68 -11.77 -9.07
C ALA A 193 -0.78 -11.72 -7.83
N GLY A 194 -1.25 -12.33 -6.74
CA GLY A 194 -0.48 -12.62 -5.53
C GLY A 194 -0.37 -14.13 -5.28
N LEU A 195 0.72 -14.56 -4.66
CA LEU A 195 0.98 -15.95 -4.34
C LEU A 195 1.63 -16.09 -2.97
N GLN A 196 1.16 -17.06 -2.20
CA GLN A 196 1.76 -17.45 -0.92
C GLN A 196 2.83 -18.52 -1.15
N PHE A 197 3.94 -18.39 -0.45
CA PHE A 197 4.94 -19.44 -0.30
C PHE A 197 5.05 -19.89 1.15
N TYR A 198 5.29 -21.17 1.34
CA TYR A 198 5.73 -21.72 2.61
C TYR A 198 7.09 -22.38 2.42
N LEU A 199 8.13 -21.66 2.83
CA LEU A 199 9.52 -22.05 2.58
C LEU A 199 9.98 -23.16 3.53
N ALA A 200 10.97 -23.94 3.12
CA ALA A 200 11.55 -24.99 3.95
C ALA A 200 12.24 -24.43 5.21
N ALA A 201 12.80 -23.23 5.13
CA ALA A 201 13.49 -22.54 6.21
C ALA A 201 12.93 -21.12 6.42
N ASN A 202 13.28 -20.51 7.56
CA ASN A 202 12.98 -19.12 7.83
C ASN A 202 13.69 -18.23 6.78
N HIS A 203 13.01 -17.19 6.33
CA HIS A 203 13.56 -16.18 5.43
C HIS A 203 13.80 -14.86 6.14
N THR A 204 14.57 -14.01 5.49
CA THR A 204 14.90 -12.65 5.96
C THR A 204 14.42 -11.56 5.00
N PHE A 205 13.62 -11.91 3.98
CA PHE A 205 13.07 -10.95 3.05
C PHE A 205 12.17 -9.97 3.78
N ALA A 206 12.35 -8.69 3.48
CA ALA A 206 11.58 -7.59 4.05
C ALA A 206 10.36 -7.25 3.19
N PHE A 207 9.39 -6.58 3.77
CA PHE A 207 8.27 -5.99 3.03
C PHE A 207 8.81 -4.99 1.99
N GLY A 208 8.37 -5.15 0.73
CA GLY A 208 8.82 -4.32 -0.38
C GLY A 208 10.01 -4.88 -1.16
N ASP A 209 10.67 -5.93 -0.66
CA ASP A 209 11.75 -6.58 -1.42
C ASP A 209 11.23 -7.15 -2.74
N LYS A 210 11.96 -6.89 -3.82
CA LYS A 210 11.76 -7.60 -5.09
C LYS A 210 12.48 -8.93 -5.03
N VAL A 211 11.74 -10.00 -5.28
CA VAL A 211 12.28 -11.35 -5.26
C VAL A 211 12.01 -12.05 -6.58
N ARG A 212 12.96 -12.89 -6.97
CA ARG A 212 12.79 -13.89 -8.02
C ARG A 212 12.74 -15.26 -7.37
N VAL A 213 11.72 -16.03 -7.70
CA VAL A 213 11.52 -17.38 -7.16
C VAL A 213 11.61 -18.38 -8.29
N ASP A 214 12.51 -19.36 -8.16
CA ASP A 214 12.53 -20.54 -9.02
C ASP A 214 11.34 -21.43 -8.64
N VAL A 215 10.43 -21.60 -9.57
CA VAL A 215 9.21 -22.41 -9.42
C VAL A 215 9.21 -23.63 -10.34
N SER A 216 10.39 -24.00 -10.88
CA SER A 216 10.54 -25.16 -11.74
C SER A 216 10.13 -26.45 -11.01
N GLY A 217 9.14 -27.14 -11.53
CA GLY A 217 8.62 -28.38 -10.93
C GLY A 217 7.81 -28.20 -9.65
N VAL A 218 7.52 -26.97 -9.26
CA VAL A 218 6.65 -26.69 -8.11
C VAL A 218 5.19 -26.91 -8.51
N THR A 219 4.45 -27.60 -7.66
CA THR A 219 3.01 -27.78 -7.82
C THR A 219 2.28 -26.80 -6.94
N VAL A 220 1.38 -26.03 -7.53
CA VAL A 220 0.49 -25.12 -6.80
C VAL A 220 -0.56 -25.92 -6.04
N GLY A 221 -0.65 -25.72 -4.74
CA GLY A 221 -1.64 -26.35 -3.88
C GLY A 221 -2.59 -25.35 -3.25
N GLN A 222 -3.43 -25.83 -2.35
CA GLN A 222 -4.27 -24.97 -1.50
C GLN A 222 -4.09 -25.37 -0.04
N TYR A 223 -3.94 -24.36 0.81
CA TYR A 223 -3.94 -24.54 2.25
C TYR A 223 -4.89 -23.55 2.90
N ASN A 224 -5.90 -24.05 3.63
CA ASN A 224 -6.96 -23.25 4.24
C ASN A 224 -7.64 -22.26 3.27
N GLY A 225 -7.78 -22.65 2.00
CA GLY A 225 -8.41 -21.84 0.96
C GLY A 225 -7.47 -20.80 0.31
N ALA A 226 -6.23 -20.68 0.76
CA ALA A 226 -5.22 -19.86 0.09
C ALA A 226 -4.42 -20.71 -0.91
N VAL A 227 -4.15 -20.13 -2.07
CA VAL A 227 -3.29 -20.74 -3.10
C VAL A 227 -1.83 -20.57 -2.68
N GLN A 228 -1.07 -21.67 -2.63
CA GLN A 228 0.35 -21.68 -2.28
C GLN A 228 1.13 -22.74 -3.06
#